data_4b49158a18070be08f7d4231b37cff05
#
_entry.id   4b49158a18070be08f7d4231b37cff05
#
_cell.length_a   1.000
_cell.length_b   1.000
_cell.length_c   1.000
_cell.angle_alpha   90.00
_cell.angle_beta   90.00
_cell.angle_gamma   90.00
#
_symmetry.space_group_name_H-M   'P 1'
#
loop_
_entity.id
_entity.type
_entity.pdbx_description
1 polymer ?
#
loop_
_entity_poly.entity_id
_entity_poly.type
_entity_poly.pdbx_seq_one_letter_code
_entity_poly.pdbx_strand_id
1 'polypeptide(L)'
;MRVRPAIMGDSEGMSRIAKATFSLACPADTPAEELERYISENLTARCFQAALDSSNQEVRVLEKAGDIVGFSLVDYKPDRLNIPLADGIPELKRCYVDSKHHGTGAAQLLLTETLAGISERIRLTVNDQNARAIGFYQRNGFLTVGETSFQCGDDVHRDLVMVREL
;
A
#
# COMPACT_ATOMS: atom_id res chain seq x y z
N MET A 1 13.07 6.74 -13.91
CA MET A 1 12.59 6.20 -12.63
C MET A 1 13.26 4.86 -12.37
N ARG A 2 13.56 4.57 -11.12
CA ARG A 2 14.21 3.33 -10.68
C ARG A 2 13.58 2.83 -9.40
N VAL A 3 13.33 1.54 -9.31
CA VAL A 3 12.91 0.89 -8.06
C VAL A 3 14.13 0.28 -7.39
N ARG A 4 14.24 0.43 -6.07
CA ARG A 4 15.31 -0.14 -5.26
C ARG A 4 14.80 -0.47 -3.85
N PRO A 5 15.50 -1.34 -3.10
CA PRO A 5 15.23 -1.50 -1.67
C PRO A 5 15.30 -0.15 -0.95
N ALA A 6 14.40 0.07 0.00
CA ALA A 6 14.40 1.27 0.83
C ALA A 6 15.50 1.20 1.90
N ILE A 7 16.01 2.37 2.28
CA ILE A 7 16.96 2.55 3.39
C ILE A 7 16.37 3.51 4.43
N MET A 8 16.96 3.56 5.63
CA MET A 8 16.46 4.44 6.71
C MET A 8 16.30 5.90 6.30
N GLY A 9 17.18 6.41 5.46
CA GLY A 9 17.11 7.78 4.94
C GLY A 9 15.90 8.08 4.07
N ASP A 10 15.18 7.06 3.59
CA ASP A 10 13.99 7.23 2.74
C ASP A 10 12.71 7.47 3.56
N SER A 11 12.73 7.25 4.87
CA SER A 11 11.54 7.25 5.74
C SER A 11 10.74 8.55 5.71
N GLU A 12 11.40 9.69 5.62
CA GLU A 12 10.73 11.00 5.48
C GLU A 12 10.03 11.14 4.11
N GLY A 13 10.69 10.73 3.05
CA GLY A 13 10.11 10.71 1.70
C GLY A 13 8.90 9.79 1.62
N MET A 14 8.99 8.61 2.21
CA MET A 14 7.88 7.65 2.30
C MET A 14 6.71 8.22 3.10
N SER A 15 6.97 8.84 4.25
CA SER A 15 5.93 9.49 5.06
C SER A 15 5.21 10.59 4.28
N ARG A 16 5.95 11.43 3.55
CA ARG A 16 5.37 12.47 2.69
C ARG A 16 4.44 11.90 1.63
N ILE A 17 4.88 10.86 0.92
CA ILE A 17 4.07 10.18 -0.11
C ILE A 17 2.85 9.52 0.51
N ALA A 18 3.00 8.83 1.64
CA ALA A 18 1.92 8.12 2.32
C ALA A 18 0.80 9.07 2.76
N LYS A 19 1.14 10.19 3.37
CA LYS A 19 0.18 11.21 3.82
C LYS A 19 -0.64 11.76 2.64
N ALA A 20 0.03 12.16 1.57
CA ALA A 20 -0.62 12.70 0.38
C ALA A 20 -1.53 11.67 -0.30
N THR A 21 -1.05 10.43 -0.44
CA THR A 21 -1.79 9.36 -1.14
C THR A 21 -2.96 8.84 -0.33
N PHE A 22 -2.79 8.67 0.98
CA PHE A 22 -3.85 8.20 1.87
C PHE A 22 -5.06 9.13 1.85
N SER A 23 -4.83 10.43 1.91
CA SER A 23 -5.90 11.43 1.83
C SER A 23 -6.69 11.36 0.52
N LEU A 24 -6.06 10.98 -0.58
CA LEU A 24 -6.72 10.78 -1.88
C LEU A 24 -7.45 9.43 -2.00
N ALA A 25 -6.97 8.41 -1.29
CA ALA A 25 -7.52 7.05 -1.35
C ALA A 25 -8.75 6.85 -0.46
N CYS A 26 -8.93 7.70 0.56
CA CYS A 26 -10.10 7.65 1.45
C CYS A 26 -11.34 8.23 0.77
N PRO A 27 -12.55 7.76 1.15
CA PRO A 27 -13.80 8.38 0.72
C PRO A 27 -13.83 9.89 0.99
N ALA A 28 -14.45 10.65 0.09
CA ALA A 28 -14.49 12.12 0.16
C ALA A 28 -15.22 12.66 1.42
N ASP A 29 -16.09 11.86 2.02
CA ASP A 29 -16.83 12.18 3.24
C ASP A 29 -16.11 11.77 4.53
N THR A 30 -14.90 11.22 4.44
CA THR A 30 -14.10 10.89 5.62
C THR A 30 -13.78 12.16 6.42
N PRO A 31 -14.10 12.21 7.73
CA PRO A 31 -13.82 13.38 8.56
C PRO A 31 -12.33 13.74 8.59
N ALA A 32 -12.00 15.02 8.46
CA ALA A 32 -10.61 15.49 8.45
C ALA A 32 -9.84 15.08 9.73
N GLU A 33 -10.48 15.12 10.89
CA GLU A 33 -9.88 14.72 12.17
C GLU A 33 -9.50 13.23 12.18
N GLU A 34 -10.30 12.37 11.58
CA GLU A 34 -10.04 10.94 11.50
C GLU A 34 -8.88 10.63 10.53
N LEU A 35 -8.81 11.35 9.42
CA LEU A 35 -7.66 11.29 8.52
C LEU A 35 -6.37 11.70 9.22
N GLU A 36 -6.36 12.84 9.92
CA GLU A 36 -5.20 13.35 10.65
C GLU A 36 -4.77 12.39 11.76
N ARG A 37 -5.71 11.82 12.50
CA ARG A 37 -5.42 10.82 13.54
C ARG A 37 -4.74 9.60 12.93
N TYR A 38 -5.32 9.00 11.89
CA TYR A 38 -4.74 7.85 11.24
C TYR A 38 -3.32 8.13 10.69
N ILE A 39 -3.14 9.28 10.05
CA ILE A 39 -1.84 9.72 9.52
C ILE A 39 -0.81 9.83 10.64
N SER A 40 -1.16 10.46 11.77
CA SER A 40 -0.25 10.65 12.89
C SER A 40 0.13 9.34 13.59
N GLU A 41 -0.74 8.35 13.58
CA GLU A 41 -0.53 7.06 14.23
C GLU A 41 0.18 6.04 13.32
N ASN A 42 -0.01 6.12 12.00
CA ASN A 42 0.38 5.05 11.08
C ASN A 42 1.32 5.47 9.93
N LEU A 43 1.42 6.75 9.61
CA LEU A 43 2.11 7.22 8.40
C LEU A 43 3.27 8.18 8.68
N THR A 44 3.82 8.17 9.89
CA THR A 44 4.99 8.96 10.25
C THR A 44 6.28 8.31 9.77
N ALA A 45 7.35 9.07 9.66
CA ALA A 45 8.68 8.53 9.36
C ALA A 45 9.10 7.43 10.34
N ARG A 46 8.76 7.57 11.62
CA ARG A 46 9.03 6.54 12.65
C ARG A 46 8.32 5.22 12.35
N CYS A 47 7.08 5.25 11.84
CA CYS A 47 6.36 4.05 11.45
C CYS A 47 7.09 3.32 10.31
N PHE A 48 7.62 4.06 9.34
CA PHE A 48 8.38 3.48 8.23
C PHE A 48 9.77 3.02 8.64
N GLN A 49 10.43 3.68 9.58
CA GLN A 49 11.67 3.17 10.18
C GLN A 49 11.45 1.83 10.86
N ALA A 50 10.35 1.68 11.61
CA ALA A 50 9.98 0.40 12.23
C ALA A 50 9.72 -0.69 11.18
N ALA A 51 9.09 -0.36 10.06
CA ALA A 51 8.89 -1.29 8.94
C ALA A 51 10.22 -1.74 8.32
N LEU A 52 11.17 -0.82 8.15
CA LEU A 52 12.50 -1.11 7.62
C LEU A 52 13.34 -2.01 8.56
N ASP A 53 13.12 -1.90 9.86
CA ASP A 53 13.79 -2.75 10.86
C ASP A 53 13.13 -4.14 11.00
N SER A 54 11.94 -4.32 10.48
CA SER A 54 11.20 -5.58 10.59
C SER A 54 11.76 -6.65 9.67
N SER A 55 12.04 -7.84 10.21
CA SER A 55 12.44 -9.01 9.41
C SER A 55 11.29 -9.61 8.59
N ASN A 56 10.05 -9.20 8.84
CA ASN A 56 8.85 -9.71 8.16
C ASN A 56 8.33 -8.75 7.08
N GLN A 57 8.96 -7.60 6.90
CA GLN A 57 8.50 -6.60 5.95
C GLN A 57 9.60 -6.27 4.94
N GLU A 58 9.20 -6.12 3.69
CA GLU A 58 10.07 -5.65 2.61
C GLU A 58 9.51 -4.34 2.07
N VAL A 59 10.40 -3.35 1.97
CA VAL A 59 10.04 -2.02 1.48
C VAL A 59 10.89 -1.67 0.28
N ARG A 60 10.25 -1.22 -0.79
CA ARG A 60 10.91 -0.70 -1.99
C ARG A 60 10.48 0.73 -2.24
N VAL A 61 11.39 1.54 -2.73
CA VAL A 61 11.11 2.92 -3.15
C VAL A 61 11.23 3.07 -4.66
N LEU A 62 10.39 3.93 -5.21
CA LEU A 62 10.48 4.42 -6.58
C LEU A 62 11.14 5.79 -6.55
N GLU A 63 12.32 5.86 -7.15
CA GLU A 63 13.15 7.08 -7.19
C GLU A 63 13.14 7.71 -8.58
N LYS A 64 13.06 9.03 -8.63
CA LYS A 64 13.22 9.84 -9.85
C LYS A 64 14.10 11.03 -9.56
N ALA A 65 15.23 11.13 -10.24
CA ALA A 65 16.19 12.24 -10.09
C ALA A 65 16.63 12.50 -8.64
N GLY A 66 16.76 11.44 -7.83
CA GLY A 66 17.15 11.52 -6.42
C GLY A 66 15.99 11.68 -5.42
N ASP A 67 14.78 11.99 -5.90
CA ASP A 67 13.60 12.13 -5.06
C ASP A 67 12.80 10.83 -4.98
N ILE A 68 12.27 10.53 -3.79
CA ILE A 68 11.29 9.45 -3.59
C ILE A 68 9.93 9.93 -4.11
N VAL A 69 9.42 9.24 -5.13
CA VAL A 69 8.13 9.54 -5.78
C VAL A 69 7.08 8.45 -5.59
N GLY A 70 7.45 7.35 -4.94
CA GLY A 70 6.54 6.26 -4.60
C GLY A 70 7.24 5.21 -3.74
N PHE A 71 6.47 4.33 -3.15
CA PHE A 71 7.01 3.17 -2.42
C PHE A 71 5.97 2.05 -2.31
N SER A 72 6.47 0.84 -2.08
CA SER A 72 5.66 -0.33 -1.75
C SER A 72 6.13 -0.95 -0.44
N LEU A 73 5.22 -1.59 0.27
CA LEU A 73 5.48 -2.34 1.49
C LEU A 73 4.76 -3.67 1.42
N VAL A 74 5.52 -4.75 1.52
CA VAL A 74 5.01 -6.13 1.61
C VAL A 74 5.25 -6.64 3.02
N ASP A 75 4.20 -7.20 3.62
CA ASP A 75 4.25 -7.88 4.91
C ASP A 75 4.12 -9.39 4.67
N TYR A 76 5.13 -10.16 5.07
CA TYR A 76 5.18 -11.61 4.92
C TYR A 76 4.45 -12.37 6.04
N LYS A 77 4.02 -11.67 7.09
CA LYS A 77 3.25 -12.24 8.22
C LYS A 77 2.09 -11.32 8.62
N PRO A 78 1.18 -11.02 7.67
CA PRO A 78 0.05 -10.15 7.98
C PRO A 78 -0.95 -10.84 8.91
N ASP A 79 -1.75 -10.05 9.60
CA ASP A 79 -2.84 -10.54 10.42
C ASP A 79 -3.87 -11.32 9.59
N ARG A 80 -4.55 -12.28 10.24
CA ARG A 80 -5.61 -13.04 9.60
C ARG A 80 -6.84 -12.18 9.37
N LEU A 81 -7.46 -12.39 8.21
CA LEU A 81 -8.72 -11.73 7.85
C LEU A 81 -9.93 -12.66 8.01
N ASN A 82 -9.68 -13.94 8.36
CA ASN A 82 -10.68 -15.01 8.39
C ASN A 82 -11.32 -15.25 7.01
N ILE A 83 -10.53 -15.08 5.96
CA ILE A 83 -10.87 -15.36 4.57
C ILE A 83 -9.90 -16.46 4.10
N PRO A 84 -10.35 -17.71 3.93
CA PRO A 84 -9.46 -18.85 3.66
C PRO A 84 -8.55 -18.65 2.44
N LEU A 85 -9.05 -17.97 1.39
CA LEU A 85 -8.26 -17.71 0.17
C LEU A 85 -7.21 -16.62 0.35
N ALA A 86 -7.29 -15.83 1.41
CA ALA A 86 -6.42 -14.69 1.67
C ALA A 86 -5.54 -14.86 2.92
N ASP A 87 -5.84 -15.81 3.79
CA ASP A 87 -5.05 -16.04 5.01
C ASP A 87 -3.81 -16.88 4.72
N GLY A 88 -2.75 -16.60 5.47
CA GLY A 88 -1.49 -17.35 5.38
C GLY A 88 -0.61 -17.01 4.18
N ILE A 89 -0.89 -15.93 3.47
CA ILE A 89 -0.10 -15.43 2.33
C ILE A 89 0.39 -14.00 2.59
N PRO A 90 1.47 -13.56 1.93
CA PRO A 90 1.94 -12.18 2.05
C PRO A 90 0.88 -11.13 1.68
N GLU A 91 1.03 -9.94 2.21
CA GLU A 91 0.16 -8.80 1.92
C GLU A 91 0.95 -7.63 1.34
N LEU A 92 0.51 -7.13 0.19
CA LEU A 92 0.91 -5.83 -0.31
C LEU A 92 0.16 -4.75 0.49
N LYS A 93 0.76 -4.33 1.60
CA LYS A 93 0.13 -3.37 2.52
C LYS A 93 0.04 -1.97 1.95
N ARG A 94 1.04 -1.57 1.15
CA ARG A 94 1.09 -0.24 0.55
C ARG A 94 1.73 -0.31 -0.83
N CYS A 95 1.15 0.43 -1.76
CA CYS A 95 1.72 0.67 -3.08
C CYS A 95 1.28 2.08 -3.51
N TYR A 96 2.08 3.06 -3.11
CA TYR A 96 1.75 4.47 -3.25
C TYR A 96 2.69 5.18 -4.21
N VAL A 97 2.12 6.01 -5.08
CA VAL A 97 2.86 6.86 -6.01
C VAL A 97 2.29 8.27 -5.93
N ASP A 98 3.17 9.27 -5.87
CA ASP A 98 2.79 10.69 -5.89
C ASP A 98 1.86 10.96 -7.08
N SER A 99 0.76 11.68 -6.82
CA SER A 99 -0.26 11.99 -7.82
C SER A 99 0.30 12.68 -9.07
N LYS A 100 1.39 13.44 -8.94
CA LYS A 100 2.10 14.07 -10.07
C LYS A 100 2.68 13.06 -11.06
N HIS A 101 2.82 11.81 -10.67
CA HIS A 101 3.33 10.72 -11.50
C HIS A 101 2.24 9.70 -11.88
N HIS A 102 0.98 10.00 -11.59
CA HIS A 102 -0.12 9.17 -12.06
C HIS A 102 -0.22 9.22 -13.61
N GLY A 103 -0.56 8.08 -14.22
CA GLY A 103 -0.67 7.97 -15.68
C GLY A 103 0.68 7.90 -16.42
N THR A 104 1.82 7.91 -15.73
CA THR A 104 3.15 7.87 -16.36
C THR A 104 3.78 6.47 -16.41
N GLY A 105 3.06 5.44 -15.95
CA GLY A 105 3.60 4.08 -15.78
C GLY A 105 4.35 3.86 -14.46
N ALA A 106 4.48 4.88 -13.61
CA ALA A 106 5.20 4.81 -12.34
C ALA A 106 4.66 3.72 -11.39
N ALA A 107 3.34 3.66 -11.24
CA ALA A 107 2.69 2.64 -10.40
C ALA A 107 2.88 1.23 -10.97
N GLN A 108 2.82 1.08 -12.28
CA GLN A 108 3.06 -0.20 -12.95
C GLN A 108 4.49 -0.67 -12.74
N LEU A 109 5.47 0.22 -12.90
CA LEU A 109 6.88 -0.11 -12.65
C LEU A 109 7.09 -0.55 -11.19
N LEU A 110 6.58 0.22 -10.22
CA LEU A 110 6.72 -0.11 -8.80
C LEU A 110 6.08 -1.46 -8.48
N LEU A 111 4.85 -1.71 -8.92
CA LEU A 111 4.15 -2.97 -8.68
C LEU A 111 4.89 -4.15 -9.32
N THR A 112 5.31 -4.03 -10.57
CA THR A 112 6.04 -5.09 -11.29
C THR A 112 7.32 -5.48 -10.56
N GLU A 113 8.14 -4.51 -10.16
CA GLU A 113 9.38 -4.77 -9.43
C GLU A 113 9.13 -5.32 -8.02
N THR A 114 8.05 -4.92 -7.37
CA THR A 114 7.66 -5.47 -6.07
C THR A 114 7.25 -6.94 -6.22
N LEU A 115 6.41 -7.26 -7.19
CA LEU A 115 5.90 -8.62 -7.39
C LEU A 115 6.97 -9.58 -7.94
N ALA A 116 8.00 -9.08 -8.61
CA ALA A 116 9.11 -9.91 -9.11
C ALA A 116 9.86 -10.65 -7.98
N GLY A 117 9.82 -10.14 -6.75
CA GLY A 117 10.40 -10.78 -5.56
C GLY A 117 9.46 -11.76 -4.85
N ILE A 118 8.20 -11.86 -5.28
CA ILE A 118 7.19 -12.70 -4.63
C ILE A 118 7.08 -14.03 -5.37
N SER A 119 7.32 -15.13 -4.67
CA SER A 119 7.28 -16.49 -5.23
C SER A 119 5.99 -17.25 -4.95
N GLU A 120 5.02 -16.59 -4.36
CA GLU A 120 3.74 -17.18 -3.95
C GLU A 120 2.57 -16.22 -4.18
N ARG A 121 1.36 -16.67 -3.90
CA ARG A 121 0.17 -15.81 -3.92
C ARG A 121 0.38 -14.61 -3.00
N ILE A 122 -0.22 -13.48 -3.35
CA ILE A 122 -0.18 -12.26 -2.55
C ILE A 122 -1.57 -11.63 -2.49
N ARG A 123 -1.92 -11.09 -1.32
CA ARG A 123 -3.18 -10.37 -1.12
C ARG A 123 -2.96 -8.87 -0.98
N LEU A 124 -4.02 -8.12 -1.12
CA LEU A 124 -4.13 -6.72 -0.70
C LEU A 124 -5.55 -6.42 -0.23
N THR A 125 -5.71 -5.31 0.47
CA THR A 125 -7.01 -4.72 0.77
C THR A 125 -7.10 -3.35 0.11
N VAL A 126 -8.27 -2.99 -0.39
CA VAL A 126 -8.52 -1.70 -1.06
C VAL A 126 -9.94 -1.23 -0.77
N ASN A 127 -10.12 0.05 -0.46
CA ASN A 127 -11.44 0.61 -0.21
C ASN A 127 -12.37 0.37 -1.42
N ASP A 128 -13.60 -0.06 -1.17
CA ASP A 128 -14.57 -0.42 -2.22
C ASP A 128 -14.99 0.76 -3.10
N GLN A 129 -14.78 1.99 -2.66
CA GLN A 129 -15.03 3.21 -3.42
C GLN A 129 -13.83 3.66 -4.26
N ASN A 130 -12.65 3.06 -4.07
CA ASN A 130 -11.46 3.40 -4.82
C ASN A 130 -11.41 2.67 -6.19
N ALA A 131 -12.33 3.03 -7.08
CA ALA A 131 -12.48 2.40 -8.38
C ALA A 131 -11.19 2.41 -9.23
N ARG A 132 -10.38 3.47 -9.10
CA ARG A 132 -9.10 3.60 -9.79
C ARG A 132 -8.11 2.53 -9.37
N ALA A 133 -7.92 2.35 -8.07
CA ALA A 133 -7.01 1.34 -7.51
C ALA A 133 -7.51 -0.07 -7.81
N ILE A 134 -8.82 -0.32 -7.63
CA ILE A 134 -9.44 -1.61 -7.94
C ILE A 134 -9.17 -2.00 -9.41
N GLY A 135 -9.44 -1.09 -10.35
CA GLY A 135 -9.19 -1.34 -11.77
C GLY A 135 -7.71 -1.55 -12.09
N PHE A 136 -6.81 -0.85 -11.42
CA PHE A 136 -5.37 -1.04 -11.55
C PHE A 136 -4.95 -2.45 -11.10
N TYR A 137 -5.40 -2.89 -9.92
CA TYR A 137 -5.07 -4.22 -9.42
C TYR A 137 -5.71 -5.33 -10.23
N GLN A 138 -6.95 -5.16 -10.71
CA GLN A 138 -7.60 -6.12 -11.62
C GLN A 138 -6.79 -6.32 -12.91
N ARG A 139 -6.30 -5.25 -13.51
CA ARG A 139 -5.43 -5.35 -14.71
C ARG A 139 -4.10 -6.03 -14.43
N ASN A 140 -3.68 -6.11 -13.18
CA ASN A 140 -2.48 -6.80 -12.73
C ASN A 140 -2.75 -8.20 -12.15
N GLY A 141 -3.93 -8.76 -12.41
CA GLY A 141 -4.24 -10.15 -12.08
C GLY A 141 -4.78 -10.38 -10.67
N PHE A 142 -5.11 -9.33 -9.93
CA PHE A 142 -5.78 -9.46 -8.63
C PHE A 142 -7.28 -9.65 -8.81
N LEU A 143 -7.84 -10.61 -8.07
CA LEU A 143 -9.27 -10.93 -8.05
C LEU A 143 -9.83 -10.76 -6.64
N THR A 144 -11.03 -10.22 -6.53
CA THR A 144 -11.72 -10.09 -5.24
C THR A 144 -12.12 -11.46 -4.70
N VAL A 145 -11.73 -11.76 -3.47
CA VAL A 145 -12.03 -13.03 -2.79
C VAL A 145 -12.86 -12.84 -1.53
N GLY A 146 -13.09 -11.62 -1.11
CA GLY A 146 -13.88 -11.30 0.08
C GLY A 146 -13.83 -9.84 0.44
N GLU A 147 -14.30 -9.53 1.63
CA GLU A 147 -14.41 -8.18 2.14
C GLU A 147 -13.98 -8.14 3.61
N THR A 148 -13.48 -7.00 4.04
CA THR A 148 -13.15 -6.71 5.44
C THR A 148 -13.51 -5.27 5.76
N SER A 149 -13.49 -4.91 7.03
CA SER A 149 -13.66 -3.53 7.46
C SER A 149 -12.30 -2.89 7.74
N PHE A 150 -12.18 -1.62 7.41
CA PHE A 150 -11.04 -0.79 7.73
C PHE A 150 -11.50 0.35 8.63
N GLN A 151 -10.87 0.53 9.79
CA GLN A 151 -11.21 1.57 10.73
C GLN A 151 -10.22 2.73 10.62
N CYS A 152 -10.75 3.93 10.38
CA CYS A 152 -10.02 5.19 10.39
C CYS A 152 -10.59 6.06 11.52
N GLY A 153 -9.99 5.94 12.72
CA GLY A 153 -10.56 6.52 13.94
C GLY A 153 -11.92 5.88 14.29
N ASP A 154 -12.97 6.68 14.38
CA ASP A 154 -14.34 6.22 14.62
C ASP A 154 -15.10 5.91 13.31
N ASP A 155 -14.51 6.22 12.16
CA ASP A 155 -15.12 5.97 10.85
C ASP A 155 -14.75 4.57 10.34
N VAL A 156 -15.74 3.81 9.87
CA VAL A 156 -15.58 2.43 9.41
C VAL A 156 -15.82 2.37 7.91
N HIS A 157 -14.83 1.87 7.17
CA HIS A 157 -14.89 1.69 5.72
C HIS A 157 -14.96 0.21 5.37
N ARG A 158 -15.55 -0.09 4.22
CA ARG A 158 -15.55 -1.42 3.64
C ARG A 158 -14.41 -1.54 2.66
N ASP A 159 -13.57 -2.55 2.85
CA ASP A 159 -12.47 -2.88 1.96
C ASP A 159 -12.73 -4.20 1.22
N LEU A 160 -12.39 -4.22 -0.06
CA LEU A 160 -12.28 -5.45 -0.83
C LEU A 160 -10.96 -6.14 -0.51
N VAL A 161 -11.00 -7.46 -0.34
CA VAL A 161 -9.81 -8.29 -0.25
C VAL A 161 -9.57 -8.93 -1.60
N MET A 162 -8.40 -8.65 -2.16
CA MET A 162 -8.02 -9.12 -3.50
C MET A 162 -6.78 -10.01 -3.41
N VAL A 163 -6.73 -11.05 -4.22
CA VAL A 163 -5.61 -12.00 -4.30
C VAL A 163 -5.13 -12.12 -5.73
N ARG A 164 -3.82 -12.13 -5.91
CA ARG A 164 -3.17 -12.46 -7.17
C ARG A 164 -2.53 -13.84 -7.07
N GLU A 165 -2.87 -14.71 -7.99
CA GLU A 165 -2.13 -15.93 -8.25
C GLU A 165 -0.82 -15.62 -9.00
N LEU A 166 0.13 -16.52 -8.94
CA LEU A 166 1.37 -16.43 -9.71
C LEU A 166 1.17 -16.76 -11.17
#